data_325fa067ab2a4cc3388c94d2dbff2cb1
#
_entry.id   325fa067ab2a4cc3388c94d2dbff2cb1
#
_cell.length_a   1.000
_cell.length_b   1.000
_cell.length_c   1.000
_cell.angle_alpha   90.00
_cell.angle_beta   90.00
_cell.angle_gamma   90.00
#
_symmetry.space_group_name_H-M   'P 1'
#
loop_
_entity.id
_entity.type
_entity.pdbx_description
1 polymer ?
#
loop_
_entity_poly.entity_id
_entity_poly.type
_entity_poly.pdbx_seq_one_letter_code
_entity_poly.pdbx_strand_id
1 'polypeptide(L)'
;EYETASLVLRSNVELHLEAGAVLRFTDDFDAYPVVNIRWEGYEQPCRRPLIYAKNEVNVALTGFGTLEGQGKKWWTAFRAKTLDAARPCAVCFEDCTRVRMSDFMVHNSPNWTIHPVRCENVTIDNLTIVNPFDSPNTDGIDPESCRNVRITGCHIDVGDDCIAVKAGTEDALEDVPCENIAITGCTICLLYTSPSPRDR
;
A
#
# COMPACT_ATOMS: atom_id res chain seq x y z
N GLU A 1 18.83 3.52 11.60
CA GLU A 1 17.55 4.19 11.34
C GLU A 1 17.77 5.43 10.50
N TYR A 2 16.92 5.64 9.49
CA TYR A 2 16.96 6.79 8.59
C TYR A 2 15.59 7.46 8.59
N GLU A 3 15.53 8.78 8.70
CA GLU A 3 14.29 9.55 8.61
C GLU A 3 14.16 10.19 7.24
N THR A 4 12.96 10.14 6.67
CA THR A 4 12.67 10.67 5.33
C THR A 4 11.20 11.07 5.20
N ALA A 5 10.87 11.73 4.10
CA ALA A 5 9.51 11.90 3.61
C ALA A 5 9.28 10.98 2.40
N SER A 6 8.35 11.32 1.51
CA SER A 6 8.04 10.51 0.34
C SER A 6 9.23 10.30 -0.59
N LEU A 7 9.54 9.06 -0.93
CA LEU A 7 10.54 8.67 -1.93
C LEU A 7 9.87 8.31 -3.25
N VAL A 8 10.47 8.74 -4.36
CA VAL A 8 9.98 8.41 -5.70
C VAL A 8 10.99 7.52 -6.40
N LEU A 9 10.58 6.28 -6.72
CA LEU A 9 11.41 5.35 -7.47
C LEU A 9 11.24 5.57 -8.98
N ARG A 10 12.28 5.22 -9.72
CA ARG A 10 12.36 5.34 -11.18
C ARG A 10 12.62 3.99 -11.83
N SER A 11 12.44 3.93 -13.13
CA SER A 11 12.68 2.71 -13.91
C SER A 11 14.09 2.16 -13.69
N ASN A 12 14.18 0.84 -13.56
CA ASN A 12 15.42 0.10 -13.31
C ASN A 12 16.10 0.46 -11.97
N VAL A 13 15.31 0.88 -10.98
CA VAL A 13 15.78 1.16 -9.62
C VAL A 13 15.23 0.12 -8.65
N GLU A 14 16.11 -0.39 -7.82
CA GLU A 14 15.76 -1.15 -6.63
C GLU A 14 16.10 -0.33 -5.38
N LEU A 15 15.11 -0.15 -4.50
CA LEU A 15 15.35 0.28 -3.13
C LEU A 15 15.53 -0.96 -2.27
N HIS A 16 16.75 -1.24 -1.84
CA HIS A 16 17.06 -2.37 -1.00
C HIS A 16 17.24 -1.95 0.46
N LEU A 17 16.55 -2.64 1.36
CA LEU A 17 16.61 -2.40 2.81
C LEU A 17 17.42 -3.50 3.47
N GLU A 18 18.65 -3.20 3.86
CA GLU A 18 19.49 -4.15 4.58
C GLU A 18 18.84 -4.62 5.90
N ALA A 19 19.19 -5.81 6.35
CA ALA A 19 18.69 -6.38 7.59
C ALA A 19 18.94 -5.43 8.77
N GLY A 20 17.88 -5.13 9.54
CA GLY A 20 17.93 -4.19 10.67
C GLY A 20 17.87 -2.71 10.27
N ALA A 21 17.85 -2.38 8.98
CA ALA A 21 17.58 -1.02 8.54
C ALA A 21 16.13 -0.63 8.85
N VAL A 22 15.93 0.58 9.37
CA VAL A 22 14.60 1.15 9.57
C VAL A 22 14.53 2.46 8.81
N LEU A 23 13.62 2.51 7.84
CA LEU A 23 13.28 3.72 7.11
C LEU A 23 12.01 4.31 7.72
N ARG A 24 12.18 5.34 8.53
CA ARG A 24 11.09 6.03 9.23
C ARG A 24 10.60 7.19 8.39
N PHE A 25 9.30 7.21 8.12
CA PHE A 25 8.67 8.31 7.39
C PHE A 25 8.16 9.37 8.37
N THR A 26 8.49 10.65 8.11
CA THR A 26 8.05 11.73 8.99
C THR A 26 6.52 11.82 9.04
N ASP A 27 5.97 12.22 10.17
CA ASP A 27 4.54 12.49 10.34
C ASP A 27 4.18 13.99 10.10
N ASP A 28 5.09 14.74 9.50
CA ASP A 28 4.84 16.10 9.02
C ASP A 28 4.09 16.04 7.68
N PHE A 29 2.80 16.42 7.70
CA PHE A 29 1.93 16.35 6.52
C PHE A 29 2.43 17.22 5.36
N ASP A 30 3.06 18.34 5.64
CA ASP A 30 3.53 19.28 4.63
C ASP A 30 4.78 18.79 3.88
N ALA A 31 5.46 17.78 4.43
CA ALA A 31 6.55 17.09 3.73
C ALA A 31 6.07 16.20 2.56
N TYR A 32 4.75 16.00 2.42
CA TYR A 32 4.15 15.17 1.38
C TYR A 32 3.35 16.04 0.39
N PRO A 33 3.85 16.28 -0.82
CA PRO A 33 3.10 16.99 -1.85
C PRO A 33 1.76 16.31 -2.15
N VAL A 34 0.73 17.10 -2.45
CA VAL A 34 -0.56 16.56 -2.89
C VAL A 34 -0.43 16.16 -4.38
N VAL A 35 -0.84 14.95 -4.68
CA VAL A 35 -0.90 14.36 -6.03
C VAL A 35 -2.25 13.70 -6.24
N ASN A 36 -2.64 13.47 -7.49
CA ASN A 36 -3.83 12.66 -7.76
C ASN A 36 -3.44 11.19 -7.79
N ILE A 37 -4.14 10.38 -7.02
CA ILE A 37 -3.98 8.93 -6.93
C ILE A 37 -5.34 8.28 -7.22
N ARG A 38 -5.33 7.18 -7.98
CA ARG A 38 -6.51 6.36 -8.16
C ARG A 38 -6.86 5.64 -6.85
N TRP A 39 -8.13 5.71 -6.48
CA TRP A 39 -8.69 5.10 -5.29
C TRP A 39 -10.08 4.56 -5.61
N GLU A 40 -10.24 3.24 -5.56
CA GLU A 40 -11.52 2.59 -5.86
C GLU A 40 -12.17 3.03 -7.19
N GLY A 41 -11.34 3.26 -8.21
CA GLY A 41 -11.81 3.66 -9.54
C GLY A 41 -11.84 5.16 -9.82
N TYR A 42 -11.58 6.01 -8.82
CA TYR A 42 -11.57 7.48 -8.97
C TYR A 42 -10.20 8.08 -8.72
N GLU A 43 -9.87 9.12 -9.47
CA GLU A 43 -8.71 9.97 -9.16
C GLU A 43 -9.10 10.97 -8.07
N GLN A 44 -8.34 11.01 -6.97
CA GLN A 44 -8.57 11.97 -5.89
C GLN A 44 -7.27 12.61 -5.40
N PRO A 45 -7.33 13.85 -4.87
CA PRO A 45 -6.20 14.47 -4.20
C PRO A 45 -5.78 13.67 -2.96
N CYS A 46 -4.51 13.26 -2.94
CA CYS A 46 -3.93 12.45 -1.87
C CYS A 46 -2.53 12.99 -1.55
N ARG A 47 -2.11 12.96 -0.30
CA ARG A 47 -0.70 13.16 0.05
C ARG A 47 0.11 12.03 -0.60
N ARG A 48 1.22 12.40 -1.29
CA ARG A 48 2.00 11.44 -2.05
C ARG A 48 2.44 10.26 -1.18
N PRO A 49 2.28 9.01 -1.65
CA PRO A 49 2.66 7.81 -0.90
C PRO A 49 4.07 7.86 -0.34
N LEU A 50 4.31 7.13 0.75
CA LEU A 50 5.63 7.11 1.39
C LEU A 50 6.69 6.62 0.41
N ILE A 51 6.39 5.54 -0.33
CA ILE A 51 7.17 5.08 -1.48
C ILE A 51 6.27 5.08 -2.70
N TYR A 52 6.68 5.77 -3.75
CA TYR A 52 5.86 6.02 -4.93
C TYR A 52 6.62 5.78 -6.23
N ALA A 53 5.94 5.20 -7.20
CA ALA A 53 6.39 5.14 -8.59
C ALA A 53 5.19 5.29 -9.52
N LYS A 54 5.36 5.98 -10.65
CA LYS A 54 4.30 6.12 -11.68
C LYS A 54 4.89 6.06 -13.07
N ASN A 55 4.26 5.25 -13.95
CA ASN A 55 4.70 5.02 -15.34
C ASN A 55 6.14 4.46 -15.44
N GLU A 56 6.54 3.63 -14.50
CA GLU A 56 7.91 3.12 -14.42
C GLU A 56 7.96 1.63 -14.80
N VAL A 57 9.14 1.20 -15.23
CA VAL A 57 9.39 -0.18 -15.66
C VAL A 57 10.52 -0.77 -14.85
N ASN A 58 10.36 -2.02 -14.38
CA ASN A 58 11.39 -2.73 -13.64
C ASN A 58 11.78 -2.00 -12.34
N VAL A 59 10.81 -1.88 -11.43
CA VAL A 59 10.95 -1.23 -10.12
C VAL A 59 10.90 -2.28 -9.03
N ALA A 60 11.81 -2.19 -8.07
CA ALA A 60 11.84 -3.13 -6.95
C ALA A 60 11.99 -2.43 -5.59
N LEU A 61 11.37 -3.03 -4.58
CA LEU A 61 11.53 -2.73 -3.17
C LEU A 61 11.76 -4.05 -2.44
N THR A 62 12.95 -4.24 -1.86
CA THR A 62 13.39 -5.53 -1.35
C THR A 62 14.18 -5.43 -0.06
N GLY A 63 14.49 -6.58 0.54
CA GLY A 63 15.41 -6.70 1.66
C GLY A 63 14.72 -6.90 3.00
N PHE A 64 15.49 -7.10 4.06
CA PHE A 64 15.00 -7.50 5.38
C PHE A 64 14.87 -6.33 6.38
N GLY A 65 14.78 -5.10 5.88
CA GLY A 65 14.55 -3.92 6.71
C GLY A 65 13.07 -3.62 6.91
N THR A 66 12.79 -2.49 7.56
CA THR A 66 11.45 -2.06 7.96
C THR A 66 11.12 -0.68 7.40
N LEU A 67 9.92 -0.54 6.87
CA LEU A 67 9.27 0.74 6.62
C LEU A 67 8.39 1.08 7.82
N GLU A 68 8.69 2.18 8.51
CA GLU A 68 7.88 2.69 9.62
C GLU A 68 7.10 3.92 9.18
N GLY A 69 5.79 3.74 8.99
CA GLY A 69 4.91 4.75 8.38
C GLY A 69 4.44 5.85 9.31
N GLN A 70 4.64 5.70 10.64
CA GLN A 70 4.20 6.65 11.66
C GLN A 70 2.72 7.08 11.54
N GLY A 71 1.83 6.13 11.22
CA GLY A 71 0.43 6.39 10.89
C GLY A 71 -0.41 7.07 11.99
N LYS A 72 -0.02 7.01 13.25
CA LYS A 72 -0.84 7.43 14.40
C LYS A 72 -1.38 8.87 14.27
N LYS A 73 -0.55 9.83 13.85
CA LYS A 73 -0.98 11.22 13.65
C LYS A 73 -1.95 11.35 12.48
N TRP A 74 -1.74 10.60 11.40
CA TRP A 74 -2.62 10.52 10.26
C TRP A 74 -4.00 9.97 10.63
N TRP A 75 -4.07 8.89 11.41
CA TRP A 75 -5.33 8.29 11.87
C TRP A 75 -6.10 9.24 12.77
N THR A 76 -5.38 9.95 13.66
CA THR A 76 -5.99 10.95 14.53
C THR A 76 -6.61 12.09 13.73
N ALA A 77 -5.87 12.65 12.77
CA ALA A 77 -6.37 13.72 11.91
C ALA A 77 -7.52 13.26 11.01
N PHE A 78 -7.47 12.03 10.50
CA PHE A 78 -8.56 11.44 9.72
C PHE A 78 -9.86 11.34 10.53
N ARG A 79 -9.79 10.77 11.74
CA ARG A 79 -10.97 10.68 12.64
C ARG A 79 -11.51 12.06 13.03
N ALA A 80 -10.63 13.03 13.21
CA ALA A 80 -11.00 14.41 13.50
C ALA A 80 -11.49 15.19 12.27
N LYS A 81 -11.40 14.62 11.04
CA LYS A 81 -11.75 15.26 9.76
C LYS A 81 -11.01 16.60 9.54
N THR A 82 -9.75 16.66 9.93
CA THR A 82 -8.89 17.84 9.81
C THR A 82 -7.89 17.77 8.66
N LEU A 83 -7.90 16.70 7.88
CA LEU A 83 -7.05 16.56 6.71
C LEU A 83 -7.55 17.41 5.54
N ASP A 84 -6.64 18.03 4.84
CA ASP A 84 -6.88 18.83 3.62
C ASP A 84 -6.80 18.00 2.32
N ALA A 85 -6.19 16.82 2.40
CA ALA A 85 -6.12 15.82 1.34
C ALA A 85 -6.16 14.41 1.94
N ALA A 86 -6.42 13.40 1.12
CA ALA A 86 -6.40 12.01 1.58
C ALA A 86 -5.02 11.61 2.12
N ARG A 87 -5.01 10.65 3.06
CA ARG A 87 -3.79 10.10 3.66
C ARG A 87 -2.96 9.35 2.62
N PRO A 88 -1.61 9.37 2.73
CA PRO A 88 -0.75 8.60 1.83
C PRO A 88 -0.86 7.09 2.12
N CYS A 89 -0.79 6.26 1.09
CA CYS A 89 -0.47 4.84 1.23
C CYS A 89 1.00 4.67 1.63
N ALA A 90 1.37 3.54 2.23
CA ALA A 90 2.78 3.28 2.50
C ALA A 90 3.55 3.04 1.19
N VAL A 91 3.09 2.16 0.32
CA VAL A 91 3.68 1.91 -1.00
C VAL A 91 2.59 1.99 -2.05
N CYS A 92 2.74 2.87 -3.03
CA CYS A 92 1.84 2.94 -4.18
C CYS A 92 2.65 2.99 -5.47
N PHE A 93 2.39 2.04 -6.35
CA PHE A 93 2.95 2.01 -7.70
C PHE A 93 1.81 2.07 -8.70
N GLU A 94 1.80 3.11 -9.55
CA GLU A 94 0.77 3.32 -10.57
C GLU A 94 1.34 3.14 -11.97
N ASP A 95 0.58 2.47 -12.83
CA ASP A 95 0.92 2.28 -14.25
C ASP A 95 2.34 1.71 -14.45
N CYS A 96 2.80 0.86 -13.52
CA CYS A 96 4.13 0.28 -13.54
C CYS A 96 4.12 -1.15 -14.11
N THR A 97 5.22 -1.53 -14.76
CA THR A 97 5.38 -2.87 -15.30
C THR A 97 6.62 -3.56 -14.74
N ARG A 98 6.55 -4.87 -14.43
CA ARG A 98 7.62 -5.64 -13.78
C ARG A 98 8.00 -5.05 -12.42
N VAL A 99 7.05 -5.14 -11.51
CA VAL A 99 7.17 -4.70 -10.13
C VAL A 99 7.53 -5.88 -9.23
N ARG A 100 8.51 -5.69 -8.36
CA ARG A 100 8.87 -6.66 -7.33
C ARG A 100 8.91 -6.00 -5.95
N MET A 101 8.26 -6.64 -5.00
CA MET A 101 8.31 -6.30 -3.57
C MET A 101 8.59 -7.56 -2.79
N SER A 102 9.69 -7.61 -2.00
CA SER A 102 10.02 -8.84 -1.27
C SER A 102 10.77 -8.62 0.04
N ASP A 103 10.41 -9.46 1.03
CA ASP A 103 11.11 -9.72 2.29
C ASP A 103 11.00 -8.63 3.36
N PHE A 104 10.69 -7.39 3.02
CA PHE A 104 10.64 -6.29 3.99
C PHE A 104 9.41 -6.31 4.89
N MET A 105 9.50 -5.53 5.96
CA MET A 105 8.41 -5.30 6.90
C MET A 105 7.81 -3.91 6.71
N VAL A 106 6.48 -3.78 6.92
CA VAL A 106 5.79 -2.49 6.96
C VAL A 106 5.00 -2.37 8.25
N HIS A 107 5.24 -1.31 8.99
CA HIS A 107 4.53 -1.01 10.22
C HIS A 107 3.86 0.35 10.16
N ASN A 108 2.70 0.46 10.80
CA ASN A 108 2.00 1.73 11.04
C ASN A 108 1.76 2.55 9.77
N SER A 109 1.23 1.91 8.73
CA SER A 109 0.86 2.62 7.50
C SER A 109 -0.15 3.74 7.81
N PRO A 110 0.00 4.94 7.22
CA PRO A 110 -1.00 6.00 7.37
C PRO A 110 -2.39 5.66 6.83
N ASN A 111 -2.44 4.80 5.81
CA ASN A 111 -3.62 4.37 5.08
C ASN A 111 -3.37 2.97 4.50
N TRP A 112 -3.97 2.58 3.35
CA TRP A 112 -3.68 1.33 2.66
C TRP A 112 -2.17 1.08 2.59
N THR A 113 -1.74 -0.15 2.78
CA THR A 113 -0.31 -0.41 2.95
C THR A 113 0.39 -0.62 1.61
N ILE A 114 0.01 -1.63 0.85
CA ILE A 114 0.60 -1.94 -0.46
C ILE A 114 -0.47 -1.79 -1.54
N HIS A 115 -0.38 -0.75 -2.35
CA HIS A 115 -1.38 -0.39 -3.34
C HIS A 115 -0.78 -0.28 -4.75
N PRO A 116 -0.61 -1.39 -5.46
CA PRO A 116 -0.33 -1.35 -6.89
C PRO A 116 -1.60 -1.02 -7.67
N VAL A 117 -1.53 -0.04 -8.59
CA VAL A 117 -2.64 0.47 -9.38
C VAL A 117 -2.32 0.34 -10.85
N ARG A 118 -3.17 -0.30 -11.63
CA ARG A 118 -2.98 -0.53 -13.08
C ARG A 118 -1.59 -1.06 -13.43
N CYS A 119 -1.01 -1.86 -12.53
CA CYS A 119 0.30 -2.45 -12.72
C CYS A 119 0.20 -3.80 -13.44
N GLU A 120 1.27 -4.16 -14.16
CA GLU A 120 1.38 -5.43 -14.85
C GLU A 120 2.64 -6.19 -14.44
N ASN A 121 2.52 -7.53 -14.26
CA ASN A 121 3.62 -8.41 -13.86
C ASN A 121 4.18 -8.01 -12.48
N VAL A 122 3.31 -8.07 -11.47
CA VAL A 122 3.61 -7.72 -10.08
C VAL A 122 3.91 -8.98 -9.28
N THR A 123 5.01 -8.97 -8.55
CA THR A 123 5.37 -10.02 -7.59
C THR A 123 5.51 -9.40 -6.20
N ILE A 124 4.74 -9.91 -5.24
CA ILE A 124 4.77 -9.53 -3.83
C ILE A 124 5.03 -10.82 -3.05
N ASP A 125 6.18 -10.90 -2.40
CA ASP A 125 6.65 -12.15 -1.80
C ASP A 125 7.21 -11.92 -0.41
N ASN A 126 6.78 -12.76 0.56
CA ASN A 126 7.34 -12.82 1.90
C ASN A 126 7.35 -11.48 2.68
N LEU A 127 6.35 -10.63 2.47
CA LEU A 127 6.20 -9.40 3.26
C LEU A 127 5.62 -9.69 4.65
N THR A 128 6.04 -8.90 5.63
CA THR A 128 5.38 -8.81 6.93
C THR A 128 4.73 -7.44 7.08
N ILE A 129 3.40 -7.40 7.16
CA ILE A 129 2.62 -6.17 7.27
C ILE A 129 1.89 -6.18 8.60
N VAL A 130 2.18 -5.18 9.46
CA VAL A 130 1.56 -5.07 10.78
C VAL A 130 1.07 -3.65 11.03
N ASN A 131 -0.23 -3.51 11.17
CA ASN A 131 -0.88 -2.27 11.55
C ASN A 131 -1.80 -2.52 12.76
N PRO A 132 -1.98 -1.56 13.69
CA PRO A 132 -2.91 -1.72 14.80
C PRO A 132 -4.32 -2.06 14.34
N PHE A 133 -5.01 -2.95 15.04
CA PHE A 133 -6.36 -3.40 14.70
C PHE A 133 -7.40 -2.27 14.65
N ASP A 134 -7.17 -1.17 15.33
CA ASP A 134 -8.03 0.00 15.37
C ASP A 134 -7.60 1.12 14.41
N SER A 135 -6.57 0.89 13.60
CA SER A 135 -6.13 1.86 12.60
C SER A 135 -7.06 1.86 11.38
N PRO A 136 -7.61 3.03 11.00
CA PRO A 136 -8.64 3.10 9.96
C PRO A 136 -8.05 2.92 8.56
N ASN A 137 -8.66 2.05 7.75
CA ASN A 137 -8.32 1.78 6.36
C ASN A 137 -6.82 1.43 6.18
N THR A 138 -6.28 0.62 7.06
CA THR A 138 -4.90 0.13 6.95
C THR A 138 -4.86 -1.26 6.34
N ASP A 139 -5.58 -1.41 5.22
CA ASP A 139 -5.59 -2.62 4.40
C ASP A 139 -4.16 -3.05 4.09
N GLY A 140 -3.94 -4.36 3.96
CA GLY A 140 -2.61 -4.91 3.76
C GLY A 140 -2.12 -4.78 2.33
N ILE A 141 -2.79 -5.45 1.38
CA ILE A 141 -2.38 -5.46 -0.02
C ILE A 141 -3.61 -5.30 -0.92
N ASP A 142 -3.67 -4.21 -1.66
CA ASP A 142 -4.81 -3.82 -2.49
C ASP A 142 -4.40 -3.68 -3.97
N PRO A 143 -4.28 -4.77 -4.73
CA PRO A 143 -4.09 -4.64 -6.17
C PRO A 143 -5.37 -4.09 -6.81
N GLU A 144 -5.27 -2.88 -7.39
CA GLU A 144 -6.38 -2.22 -8.08
C GLU A 144 -6.15 -2.22 -9.59
N SER A 145 -7.07 -2.82 -10.34
CA SER A 145 -7.02 -2.87 -11.81
C SER A 145 -5.69 -3.42 -12.35
N CYS A 146 -5.10 -4.37 -11.64
CA CYS A 146 -3.79 -4.96 -11.97
C CYS A 146 -3.91 -6.26 -12.74
N ARG A 147 -2.86 -6.62 -13.48
CA ARG A 147 -2.77 -7.85 -14.25
C ARG A 147 -1.50 -8.65 -13.95
N ASN A 148 -1.63 -9.99 -13.93
CA ASN A 148 -0.52 -10.91 -13.64
C ASN A 148 0.14 -10.63 -12.29
N VAL A 149 -0.63 -10.68 -11.20
CA VAL A 149 -0.16 -10.43 -9.84
C VAL A 149 0.04 -11.74 -9.09
N ARG A 150 1.17 -11.88 -8.43
CA ARG A 150 1.45 -12.98 -7.50
C ARG A 150 1.71 -12.40 -6.12
N ILE A 151 0.95 -12.87 -5.13
CA ILE A 151 1.11 -12.55 -3.71
C ILE A 151 1.39 -13.87 -2.99
N THR A 152 2.59 -14.01 -2.43
CA THR A 152 3.05 -15.31 -1.91
C THR A 152 3.71 -15.14 -0.54
N GLY A 153 3.41 -16.04 0.41
CA GLY A 153 4.14 -16.16 1.67
C GLY A 153 4.06 -14.97 2.64
N CYS A 154 3.17 -14.02 2.40
CA CYS A 154 3.05 -12.82 3.23
C CYS A 154 2.37 -13.11 4.58
N HIS A 155 2.82 -12.42 5.63
CA HIS A 155 2.15 -12.36 6.92
C HIS A 155 1.47 -10.99 7.08
N ILE A 156 0.14 -10.97 7.28
CA ILE A 156 -0.65 -9.74 7.27
C ILE A 156 -1.54 -9.69 8.51
N ASP A 157 -1.28 -8.69 9.37
CA ASP A 157 -2.03 -8.40 10.59
C ASP A 157 -2.33 -6.89 10.61
N VAL A 158 -3.56 -6.53 10.27
CA VAL A 158 -3.91 -5.13 9.95
C VAL A 158 -5.28 -4.74 10.50
N GLY A 159 -5.58 -3.44 10.47
CA GLY A 159 -6.81 -2.86 11.01
C GLY A 159 -8.00 -2.86 10.04
N ASP A 160 -7.82 -3.33 8.80
CA ASP A 160 -8.86 -3.43 7.78
C ASP A 160 -8.61 -4.70 6.93
N ASP A 161 -9.02 -4.76 5.68
CA ASP A 161 -8.86 -5.92 4.82
C ASP A 161 -7.40 -6.36 4.67
N CYS A 162 -7.10 -7.64 4.87
CA CYS A 162 -5.73 -8.13 4.71
C CYS A 162 -5.30 -8.13 3.24
N ILE A 163 -6.16 -8.58 2.32
CA ILE A 163 -5.94 -8.49 0.87
C ILE A 163 -7.27 -8.17 0.21
N ALA A 164 -7.36 -7.05 -0.50
CA ALA A 164 -8.54 -6.65 -1.24
C ALA A 164 -8.22 -6.42 -2.73
N VAL A 165 -8.73 -7.29 -3.59
CA VAL A 165 -8.61 -7.14 -5.04
C VAL A 165 -9.66 -6.16 -5.52
N LYS A 166 -9.23 -5.00 -6.02
CA LYS A 166 -10.10 -3.87 -6.34
C LYS A 166 -10.10 -3.57 -7.85
N ALA A 167 -11.26 -3.25 -8.39
CA ALA A 167 -11.41 -2.87 -9.81
C ALA A 167 -12.11 -1.51 -9.99
N GLY A 168 -12.46 -0.86 -8.90
CA GLY A 168 -13.28 0.34 -8.85
C GLY A 168 -14.71 0.05 -8.42
N THR A 169 -15.55 1.08 -8.40
CA THR A 169 -16.97 1.00 -8.09
C THR A 169 -17.81 0.98 -9.37
N GLU A 170 -19.12 0.73 -9.28
CA GLU A 170 -20.04 0.72 -10.42
C GLU A 170 -20.04 2.05 -11.22
N ASP A 171 -19.73 3.16 -10.55
CA ASP A 171 -19.65 4.49 -11.15
C ASP A 171 -18.24 4.89 -11.59
N ALA A 172 -17.27 3.99 -11.53
CA ALA A 172 -15.90 4.29 -11.95
C ALA A 172 -15.86 4.74 -13.42
N LEU A 173 -15.06 5.77 -13.72
CA LEU A 173 -14.94 6.33 -15.07
C LEU A 173 -14.33 5.34 -16.08
N GLU A 174 -13.61 4.35 -15.62
CA GLU A 174 -12.97 3.31 -16.42
C GLU A 174 -13.19 1.94 -15.78
N ASP A 175 -13.78 1.04 -16.52
CA ASP A 175 -13.91 -0.37 -16.15
C ASP A 175 -12.63 -1.12 -16.51
N VAL A 176 -11.65 -1.10 -15.60
CA VAL A 176 -10.39 -1.83 -15.76
C VAL A 176 -10.33 -2.95 -14.72
N PRO A 177 -10.58 -4.20 -15.14
CA PRO A 177 -10.62 -5.34 -14.20
C PRO A 177 -9.22 -5.70 -13.68
N CYS A 178 -9.20 -6.46 -12.58
CA CYS A 178 -8.05 -7.25 -12.21
C CYS A 178 -8.05 -8.59 -12.95
N GLU A 179 -6.89 -9.02 -13.47
CA GLU A 179 -6.75 -10.27 -14.22
C GLU A 179 -5.55 -11.09 -13.72
N ASN A 180 -5.71 -12.41 -13.67
CA ASN A 180 -4.62 -13.34 -13.33
C ASN A 180 -3.97 -13.05 -11.99
N ILE A 181 -4.76 -12.99 -10.93
CA ILE A 181 -4.30 -12.78 -9.56
C ILE A 181 -4.13 -14.14 -8.87
N ALA A 182 -2.94 -14.42 -8.37
CA ALA A 182 -2.65 -15.62 -7.58
C ALA A 182 -2.20 -15.23 -6.16
N ILE A 183 -2.89 -15.75 -5.15
CA ILE A 183 -2.60 -15.54 -3.74
C ILE A 183 -2.35 -16.89 -3.11
N THR A 184 -1.14 -17.13 -2.57
CA THR A 184 -0.76 -18.45 -2.05
C THR A 184 0.13 -18.34 -0.81
N GLY A 185 -0.06 -19.28 0.14
CA GLY A 185 0.83 -19.43 1.30
C GLY A 185 0.85 -18.25 2.27
N CYS A 186 -0.13 -17.33 2.19
CA CYS A 186 -0.20 -16.19 3.09
C CYS A 186 -0.84 -16.54 4.43
N THR A 187 -0.33 -15.95 5.51
CA THR A 187 -0.97 -15.94 6.83
C THR A 187 -1.75 -14.64 6.98
N ILE A 188 -3.06 -14.78 7.12
CA ILE A 188 -4.00 -13.67 7.25
C ILE A 188 -4.58 -13.71 8.65
N CYS A 189 -4.37 -12.65 9.43
CA CYS A 189 -4.90 -12.57 10.79
C CYS A 189 -6.39 -12.23 10.79
N LEU A 190 -7.12 -12.72 11.80
CA LEU A 190 -8.55 -12.54 11.90
C LEU A 190 -8.90 -11.11 12.28
N LEU A 191 -9.73 -10.46 11.46
CA LEU A 191 -10.35 -9.19 11.78
C LEU A 191 -11.65 -9.44 12.58
N TYR A 192 -11.65 -9.13 13.88
CA TYR A 192 -12.82 -9.36 14.76
C TYR A 192 -13.97 -8.37 14.59
N THR A 193 -13.79 -7.30 13.83
CA THR A 193 -14.69 -6.13 13.86
C THR A 193 -15.50 -5.90 12.60
N SER A 194 -15.28 -6.65 11.52
CA SER A 194 -16.08 -6.54 10.30
C SER A 194 -17.02 -7.74 10.18
N PRO A 195 -18.34 -7.55 10.36
CA PRO A 195 -19.29 -8.61 10.03
C PRO A 195 -19.20 -8.88 8.52
N SER A 196 -19.10 -10.14 8.15
CA SER A 196 -19.19 -10.55 6.75
C SER A 196 -20.44 -9.97 6.09
N PRO A 197 -20.41 -9.52 4.84
CA PRO A 197 -21.60 -9.10 4.11
C PRO A 197 -22.71 -10.13 4.07
N ARG A 198 -22.39 -11.40 4.38
CA ARG A 198 -23.38 -12.50 4.50
C ARG A 198 -24.12 -12.52 5.83
N ASP A 199 -23.67 -11.76 6.80
CA ASP A 199 -24.24 -11.68 8.15
C ASP A 199 -25.23 -10.51 8.30
N ARG A 200 -25.63 -9.87 7.20
CA ARG A 200 -26.64 -8.80 7.13
C ARG A 200 -27.92 -9.28 6.49
#